data_be32c795de869cab4ba8a61da086ecc7
#
_entry.id   be32c795de869cab4ba8a61da086ecc7
#
_cell.length_a   1.000
_cell.length_b   1.000
_cell.length_c   1.000
_cell.angle_alpha   90.00
_cell.angle_beta   90.00
_cell.angle_gamma   90.00
#
_symmetry.space_group_name_H-M   'P 1'
#
loop_
_entity.id
_entity.type
_entity.pdbx_description
1 polymer ?
#
loop_
_entity_poly.entity_id
_entity_poly.type
_entity_poly.pdbx_seq_one_letter_code
_entity_poly.pdbx_strand_id
1 'polypeptide(L)'
;PAQDEITAHGHAFELRLCAEDADRDFAPSTGVITHFALPGDDVRVDHGVGAGLAISPYYDSMIAKIIVHAADRTAALAKARAALEATRVVGVTTNRRFLHAILGHPGFVTGRVDTHFIDNEGASLLTGPTALDGDAVNIAAAYLVGIRHSLVNDAAADPTSPWEIHD
;
A
#
# COMPACT_ATOMS: atom_id res chain seq x y z
N PRO A 1 0.98 21.75 -27.65
CA PRO A 1 -0.39 22.16 -27.92
C PRO A 1 -0.56 23.67 -27.62
N ALA A 2 -1.38 24.36 -28.38
CA ALA A 2 -1.81 25.70 -28.04
C ALA A 2 -2.78 25.68 -26.86
N GLN A 3 -2.96 26.78 -26.14
CA GLN A 3 -3.78 26.80 -24.90
C GLN A 3 -5.24 26.39 -25.16
N ASP A 4 -5.79 26.74 -26.29
CA ASP A 4 -7.14 26.43 -26.73
C ASP A 4 -7.34 24.98 -27.18
N GLU A 5 -6.26 24.24 -27.44
CA GLU A 5 -6.29 22.80 -27.74
C GLU A 5 -6.31 21.94 -26.47
N ILE A 6 -6.02 22.50 -25.28
CA ILE A 6 -5.99 21.76 -24.03
C ILE A 6 -7.41 21.56 -23.53
N THR A 7 -7.85 20.30 -23.53
CA THR A 7 -9.17 19.90 -23.04
C THR A 7 -9.05 18.96 -21.84
N ALA A 8 -9.98 19.04 -20.89
CA ALA A 8 -10.06 18.13 -19.75
C ALA A 8 -11.06 17.01 -20.07
N HIS A 9 -10.63 15.76 -19.86
CA HIS A 9 -11.46 14.60 -20.09
C HIS A 9 -11.40 13.65 -18.88
N GLY A 10 -12.58 13.15 -18.47
CA GLY A 10 -12.69 12.18 -17.38
C GLY A 10 -12.37 12.75 -16.00
N HIS A 11 -11.95 11.89 -15.11
CA HIS A 11 -11.59 12.22 -13.73
C HIS A 11 -10.35 11.44 -13.29
N ALA A 12 -9.49 12.06 -12.49
CA ALA A 12 -8.28 11.45 -11.99
C ALA A 12 -8.15 11.60 -10.46
N PHE A 13 -7.51 10.62 -9.83
CA PHE A 13 -7.04 10.70 -8.45
C PHE A 13 -5.56 10.39 -8.39
N GLU A 14 -4.83 11.16 -7.58
CA GLU A 14 -3.48 10.84 -7.13
C GLU A 14 -3.53 10.47 -5.66
N LEU A 15 -3.01 9.30 -5.32
CA LEU A 15 -2.92 8.76 -3.97
C LEU A 15 -1.45 8.74 -3.57
N ARG A 16 -1.10 9.49 -2.52
CA ARG A 16 0.25 9.51 -1.96
C ARG A 16 0.38 8.42 -0.91
N LEU A 17 1.05 7.33 -1.29
CA LEU A 17 1.35 6.25 -0.36
C LEU A 17 2.59 6.61 0.45
N CYS A 18 2.42 6.75 1.76
CA CYS A 18 3.46 7.14 2.70
C CYS A 18 3.73 6.01 3.70
N ALA A 19 4.99 5.86 4.09
CA ALA A 19 5.41 5.01 5.21
C ALA A 19 5.11 5.72 6.54
N GLU A 20 3.84 5.74 6.92
CA GLU A 20 3.30 6.45 8.08
C GLU A 20 2.24 5.62 8.78
N ASP A 21 2.18 5.75 10.10
CA ASP A 21 1.17 5.13 10.94
C ASP A 21 0.04 6.13 11.24
N ALA A 22 -1.07 5.99 10.52
CA ALA A 22 -2.23 6.86 10.67
C ALA A 22 -2.89 6.75 12.05
N ASP A 23 -2.75 5.61 12.75
CA ASP A 23 -3.28 5.43 14.11
C ASP A 23 -2.39 6.10 15.17
N ARG A 24 -1.20 6.57 14.79
CA ARG A 24 -0.23 7.25 15.65
C ARG A 24 0.11 8.64 15.13
N ASP A 25 -0.91 9.40 14.79
CA ASP A 25 -0.77 10.77 14.28
C ASP A 25 0.17 10.89 13.08
N PHE A 26 0.06 9.92 12.15
CA PHE A 26 0.90 9.84 10.94
C PHE A 26 2.40 9.82 11.23
N ALA A 27 2.79 9.26 12.39
CA ALA A 27 4.20 9.09 12.72
C ALA A 27 4.93 8.31 11.63
N PRO A 28 6.12 8.75 11.20
CA PRO A 28 6.92 8.05 10.20
C PRO A 28 7.22 6.60 10.63
N SER A 29 7.01 5.65 9.73
CA SER A 29 7.34 4.25 9.92
C SER A 29 8.64 3.92 9.21
N THR A 30 9.66 3.53 9.97
CA THR A 30 10.98 3.14 9.45
C THR A 30 11.13 1.62 9.47
N GLY A 31 11.97 1.08 8.60
CA GLY A 31 12.22 -0.36 8.50
C GLY A 31 12.69 -0.76 7.12
N VAL A 32 12.86 -2.07 6.89
CA VAL A 32 13.20 -2.61 5.58
C VAL A 32 11.93 -3.14 4.92
N ILE A 33 11.64 -2.69 3.70
CA ILE A 33 10.56 -3.25 2.90
C ILE A 33 10.91 -4.69 2.51
N THR A 34 10.18 -5.67 3.04
CA THR A 34 10.42 -7.09 2.76
C THR A 34 9.58 -7.59 1.59
N HIS A 35 8.41 -6.97 1.34
CA HIS A 35 7.57 -7.25 0.19
C HIS A 35 7.00 -5.95 -0.36
N PHE A 36 7.00 -5.80 -1.69
CA PHE A 36 6.51 -4.64 -2.39
C PHE A 36 5.81 -5.07 -3.69
N ALA A 37 4.49 -4.96 -3.72
CA ALA A 37 3.68 -5.23 -4.90
C ALA A 37 2.78 -4.02 -5.19
N LEU A 38 2.70 -3.65 -6.44
CA LEU A 38 1.96 -2.51 -6.94
C LEU A 38 0.81 -2.96 -7.85
N PRO A 39 -0.20 -2.10 -8.11
CA PRO A 39 -1.26 -2.41 -9.07
C PRO A 39 -0.69 -2.61 -10.47
N GLY A 40 -1.47 -3.28 -11.35
CA GLY A 40 -1.06 -3.61 -12.71
C GLY A 40 -0.94 -2.40 -13.65
N ASP A 41 -0.61 -2.67 -14.91
CA ASP A 41 -0.20 -1.69 -15.94
C ASP A 41 -1.27 -0.68 -16.35
N ASP A 42 -2.52 -0.89 -15.96
CA ASP A 42 -3.62 0.06 -16.20
C ASP A 42 -3.65 1.24 -15.19
N VAL A 43 -2.74 1.22 -14.19
CA VAL A 43 -2.56 2.25 -13.18
C VAL A 43 -1.14 2.80 -13.26
N ARG A 44 -1.02 4.11 -13.37
CA ARG A 44 0.31 4.74 -13.30
C ARG A 44 0.78 4.77 -11.84
N VAL A 45 1.98 4.24 -11.60
CA VAL A 45 2.63 4.32 -10.28
C VAL A 45 4.02 4.90 -10.44
N ASP A 46 4.23 6.05 -9.77
CA ASP A 46 5.55 6.66 -9.64
C ASP A 46 6.10 6.29 -8.26
N HIS A 47 7.20 5.53 -8.20
CA HIS A 47 7.80 5.10 -6.94
C HIS A 47 9.34 5.12 -7.00
N GLY A 48 9.98 5.24 -5.84
CA GLY A 48 11.44 5.22 -5.70
C GLY A 48 11.94 4.10 -4.78
N VAL A 49 11.07 3.15 -4.42
CA VAL A 49 11.38 2.09 -3.45
C VAL A 49 11.05 0.71 -4.00
N GLY A 50 11.58 -0.33 -3.36
CA GLY A 50 11.32 -1.73 -3.69
C GLY A 50 11.65 -2.65 -2.52
N ALA A 51 11.42 -3.95 -2.71
CA ALA A 51 11.81 -4.93 -1.71
C ALA A 51 13.31 -4.90 -1.46
N GLY A 52 13.72 -5.01 -0.20
CA GLY A 52 15.10 -4.91 0.26
C GLY A 52 15.55 -3.47 0.62
N LEU A 53 14.79 -2.42 0.25
CA LEU A 53 15.14 -1.05 0.57
C LEU A 53 14.77 -0.68 2.02
N ALA A 54 15.68 0.02 2.71
CA ALA A 54 15.43 0.59 4.02
C ALA A 54 14.77 1.96 3.92
N ILE A 55 13.64 2.14 4.61
CA ILE A 55 13.01 3.43 4.82
C ILE A 55 13.63 4.06 6.07
N SER A 56 14.22 5.24 5.90
CA SER A 56 14.90 5.97 6.96
C SER A 56 14.10 7.19 7.41
N PRO A 57 14.33 7.72 8.62
CA PRO A 57 13.65 8.92 9.11
C PRO A 57 14.22 10.23 8.54
N TYR A 58 15.24 10.17 7.67
CA TYR A 58 15.96 11.34 7.17
C TYR A 58 15.39 11.91 5.88
N TYR A 59 14.47 11.19 5.24
CA TYR A 59 13.80 11.58 4.00
C TYR A 59 12.29 11.61 4.19
N ASP A 60 11.60 12.19 3.21
CA ASP A 60 10.13 12.18 3.16
C ASP A 60 9.60 10.75 3.25
N SER A 61 8.49 10.57 3.98
CA SER A 61 7.82 9.29 4.18
C SER A 61 7.13 8.76 2.93
N MET A 62 6.92 9.58 1.89
CA MET A 62 6.24 9.19 0.67
C MET A 62 7.06 8.18 -0.13
N ILE A 63 6.50 6.99 -0.31
CA ILE A 63 7.15 5.87 -1.01
C ILE A 63 6.64 5.65 -2.43
N ALA A 64 5.40 6.05 -2.71
CA ALA A 64 4.82 5.95 -4.05
C ALA A 64 3.67 6.95 -4.26
N LYS A 65 3.43 7.31 -5.53
CA LYS A 65 2.21 7.95 -6.00
C LYS A 65 1.46 6.97 -6.90
N ILE A 66 0.21 6.69 -6.56
CA ILE A 66 -0.68 5.84 -7.36
C ILE A 66 -1.66 6.77 -8.05
N ILE A 67 -1.63 6.80 -9.39
CA ILE A 67 -2.40 7.74 -10.20
C ILE A 67 -3.36 6.95 -11.06
N VAL A 68 -4.65 7.22 -10.90
CA VAL A 68 -5.72 6.59 -11.68
C VAL A 68 -6.46 7.64 -12.50
N HIS A 69 -6.94 7.24 -13.68
CA HIS A 69 -7.80 8.02 -14.53
C HIS A 69 -8.94 7.14 -15.06
N ALA A 70 -10.15 7.70 -15.16
CA ALA A 70 -11.31 7.02 -15.74
C ALA A 70 -12.25 8.03 -16.40
N ALA A 71 -13.29 7.53 -17.05
CA ALA A 71 -14.25 8.36 -17.80
C ALA A 71 -15.00 9.37 -16.92
N ASP A 72 -15.24 9.04 -15.67
CA ASP A 72 -15.91 9.89 -14.68
C ASP A 72 -15.38 9.65 -13.26
N ARG A 73 -15.89 10.44 -12.30
CA ARG A 73 -15.49 10.38 -10.89
C ARG A 73 -15.81 9.02 -10.26
N THR A 74 -16.95 8.42 -10.56
CA THR A 74 -17.39 7.15 -9.98
C THR A 74 -16.46 6.01 -10.41
N ALA A 75 -16.18 5.95 -11.70
CA ALA A 75 -15.24 4.98 -12.27
C ALA A 75 -13.81 5.19 -11.75
N ALA A 76 -13.36 6.45 -11.62
CA ALA A 76 -12.06 6.77 -11.07
C ALA A 76 -11.94 6.36 -9.59
N LEU A 77 -13.00 6.57 -8.77
CA LEU A 77 -13.05 6.11 -7.38
C LEU A 77 -12.95 4.58 -7.27
N ALA A 78 -13.73 3.86 -8.07
CA ALA A 78 -13.68 2.40 -8.10
C ALA A 78 -12.29 1.90 -8.46
N LYS A 79 -11.66 2.51 -9.48
CA LYS A 79 -10.29 2.19 -9.91
C LYS A 79 -9.25 2.51 -8.82
N ALA A 80 -9.39 3.64 -8.12
CA ALA A 80 -8.51 4.03 -7.02
C ALA A 80 -8.56 3.04 -5.85
N ARG A 81 -9.77 2.58 -5.48
CA ARG A 81 -9.96 1.57 -4.43
C ARG A 81 -9.32 0.24 -4.82
N ALA A 82 -9.58 -0.25 -6.03
CA ALA A 82 -8.98 -1.48 -6.55
C ALA A 82 -7.44 -1.39 -6.59
N ALA A 83 -6.89 -0.23 -6.97
CA ALA A 83 -5.45 0.00 -6.97
C ALA A 83 -4.84 -0.08 -5.56
N LEU A 84 -5.49 0.52 -4.55
CA LEU A 84 -5.06 0.38 -3.15
C LEU A 84 -5.19 -1.07 -2.65
N GLU A 85 -6.25 -1.77 -3.03
CA GLU A 85 -6.46 -3.18 -2.69
C GLU A 85 -5.39 -4.10 -3.31
N ALA A 86 -4.92 -3.79 -4.51
CA ALA A 86 -3.83 -4.50 -5.17
C ALA A 86 -2.44 -4.16 -4.60
N THR A 87 -2.30 -3.02 -3.92
CA THR A 87 -1.03 -2.57 -3.34
C THR A 87 -0.70 -3.35 -2.07
N ARG A 88 0.50 -3.93 -1.98
CA ARG A 88 1.01 -4.65 -0.82
C ARG A 88 2.39 -4.14 -0.44
N VAL A 89 2.55 -3.69 0.79
CA VAL A 89 3.83 -3.27 1.37
C VAL A 89 3.99 -3.96 2.71
N VAL A 90 5.09 -4.67 2.90
CA VAL A 90 5.40 -5.37 4.16
C VAL A 90 6.76 -4.93 4.64
N GLY A 91 6.92 -4.77 5.96
CA GLY A 91 8.15 -4.33 6.62
C GLY A 91 8.07 -2.92 7.20
N VAL A 92 7.14 -2.11 6.68
CA VAL A 92 6.80 -0.78 7.23
C VAL A 92 5.28 -0.61 7.29
N THR A 93 4.80 0.19 8.21
CA THR A 93 3.39 0.63 8.25
C THR A 93 3.17 1.71 7.20
N THR A 94 2.02 1.71 6.53
CA THR A 94 1.67 2.71 5.53
C THR A 94 0.30 3.31 5.80
N ASN A 95 0.04 4.51 5.25
CA ASN A 95 -1.26 5.17 5.29
C ASN A 95 -2.30 4.55 4.34
N ARG A 96 -2.05 3.37 3.74
CA ARG A 96 -2.93 2.71 2.75
C ARG A 96 -4.36 2.53 3.28
N ARG A 97 -4.52 2.09 4.53
CA ARG A 97 -5.84 1.91 5.16
C ARG A 97 -6.60 3.23 5.28
N PHE A 98 -5.92 4.29 5.68
CA PHE A 98 -6.49 5.63 5.77
C PHE A 98 -6.94 6.16 4.41
N LEU A 99 -6.11 6.02 3.37
CA LEU A 99 -6.48 6.38 1.99
C LEU A 99 -7.73 5.60 1.52
N HIS A 100 -7.80 4.30 1.82
CA HIS A 100 -8.95 3.48 1.47
C HIS A 100 -10.23 3.93 2.20
N ALA A 101 -10.13 4.33 3.47
CA ALA A 101 -11.24 4.88 4.23
C ALA A 101 -11.74 6.21 3.64
N ILE A 102 -10.82 7.12 3.26
CA ILE A 102 -11.17 8.36 2.56
C ILE A 102 -11.97 8.09 1.30
N LEU A 103 -11.51 7.19 0.44
CA LEU A 103 -12.18 6.84 -0.82
C LEU A 103 -13.57 6.23 -0.61
N GLY A 104 -13.86 5.71 0.58
CA GLY A 104 -15.17 5.18 0.97
C GLY A 104 -16.08 6.18 1.67
N HIS A 105 -15.56 7.32 2.11
CA HIS A 105 -16.33 8.28 2.88
C HIS A 105 -17.41 8.96 2.04
N PRO A 106 -18.68 9.06 2.52
CA PRO A 106 -19.80 9.60 1.72
C PRO A 106 -19.54 11.00 1.18
N GLY A 107 -18.91 11.87 1.98
CA GLY A 107 -18.52 13.23 1.56
C GLY A 107 -17.52 13.20 0.40
N PHE A 108 -16.52 12.32 0.47
CA PHE A 108 -15.51 12.17 -0.58
C PHE A 108 -16.11 11.56 -1.85
N VAL A 109 -16.95 10.53 -1.72
CA VAL A 109 -17.65 9.88 -2.84
C VAL A 109 -18.50 10.89 -3.62
N THR A 110 -19.23 11.76 -2.91
CA THR A 110 -20.09 12.78 -3.53
C THR A 110 -19.36 14.05 -3.97
N GLY A 111 -18.04 14.15 -3.72
CA GLY A 111 -17.24 15.32 -4.07
C GLY A 111 -17.47 16.54 -3.16
N ARG A 112 -18.12 16.37 -2.01
CA ARG A 112 -18.37 17.43 -1.02
C ARG A 112 -17.26 17.46 0.01
N VAL A 113 -16.07 17.82 -0.43
CA VAL A 113 -14.86 17.93 0.39
C VAL A 113 -14.17 19.25 0.15
N ASP A 114 -13.54 19.76 1.17
CA ASP A 114 -12.68 20.95 1.16
C ASP A 114 -11.32 20.64 1.81
N THR A 115 -10.51 21.66 1.98
CA THR A 115 -9.17 21.51 2.58
C THR A 115 -9.19 21.13 4.06
N HIS A 116 -10.33 21.27 4.76
CA HIS A 116 -10.52 20.91 6.17
C HIS A 116 -11.14 19.51 6.34
N PHE A 117 -11.37 18.79 5.23
CA PHE A 117 -12.01 17.48 5.28
C PHE A 117 -11.28 16.50 6.22
N ILE A 118 -9.96 16.45 6.16
CA ILE A 118 -9.16 15.57 7.03
C ILE A 118 -9.24 16.02 8.48
N ASP A 119 -9.19 17.33 8.76
CA ASP A 119 -9.28 17.88 10.12
C ASP A 119 -10.62 17.54 10.75
N ASN A 120 -11.71 17.59 9.99
CA ASN A 120 -13.06 17.38 10.47
C ASN A 120 -13.43 15.89 10.59
N GLU A 121 -13.02 15.07 9.63
CA GLU A 121 -13.46 13.67 9.50
C GLU A 121 -12.36 12.65 9.82
N GLY A 122 -11.10 13.08 9.96
CA GLY A 122 -9.96 12.19 10.11
C GLY A 122 -10.10 11.18 11.25
N ALA A 123 -10.62 11.61 12.40
CA ALA A 123 -10.85 10.73 13.54
C ALA A 123 -11.86 9.60 13.21
N SER A 124 -12.91 9.90 12.44
CA SER A 124 -13.91 8.90 12.01
C SER A 124 -13.34 7.89 11.02
N LEU A 125 -12.39 8.33 10.18
CA LEU A 125 -11.72 7.51 9.18
C LEU A 125 -10.78 6.47 9.81
N LEU A 126 -10.29 6.71 11.04
CA LEU A 126 -9.38 5.84 11.76
C LEU A 126 -10.10 4.80 12.65
N THR A 127 -11.38 4.99 12.98
CA THR A 127 -12.15 4.13 13.88
C THR A 127 -12.59 2.78 13.26
N GLY A 128 -12.16 2.45 12.05
CA GLY A 128 -12.46 1.16 11.42
C GLY A 128 -11.81 -0.01 12.16
N PRO A 129 -12.37 -1.24 12.03
CA PRO A 129 -11.83 -2.40 12.72
C PRO A 129 -10.36 -2.62 12.36
N THR A 130 -9.51 -2.69 13.38
CA THR A 130 -8.11 -3.13 13.30
C THR A 130 -8.03 -4.66 13.07
N ALA A 131 -9.01 -5.23 12.40
CA ALA A 131 -8.92 -6.64 11.99
C ALA A 131 -7.64 -6.75 11.14
N LEU A 132 -6.74 -7.64 11.54
CA LEU A 132 -5.64 -8.07 10.70
C LEU A 132 -6.23 -8.34 9.33
N ASP A 133 -5.82 -7.56 8.34
CA ASP A 133 -6.23 -7.77 6.96
C ASP A 133 -5.99 -9.25 6.67
N GLY A 134 -7.03 -10.01 6.32
CA GLY A 134 -6.91 -11.45 6.08
C GLY A 134 -5.80 -11.75 5.08
N ASP A 135 -5.54 -10.83 4.16
CA ASP A 135 -4.42 -10.89 3.25
C ASP A 135 -3.07 -10.77 3.96
N ALA A 136 -2.94 -9.92 4.99
CA ALA A 136 -1.70 -9.82 5.77
C ALA A 136 -1.41 -11.12 6.54
N VAL A 137 -2.45 -11.76 7.08
CA VAL A 137 -2.33 -13.08 7.72
C VAL A 137 -1.96 -14.15 6.70
N ASN A 138 -2.57 -14.15 5.52
CA ASN A 138 -2.28 -15.11 4.46
C ASN A 138 -0.86 -14.92 3.90
N ILE A 139 -0.41 -13.67 3.70
CA ILE A 139 0.97 -13.36 3.27
C ILE A 139 1.97 -13.79 4.32
N ALA A 140 1.72 -13.50 5.61
CA ALA A 140 2.59 -13.92 6.70
C ALA A 140 2.65 -15.45 6.80
N ALA A 141 1.51 -16.14 6.68
CA ALA A 141 1.45 -17.59 6.67
C ALA A 141 2.20 -18.19 5.46
N ALA A 142 2.00 -17.65 4.26
CA ALA A 142 2.71 -18.09 3.05
C ALA A 142 4.23 -17.86 3.15
N TYR A 143 4.63 -16.72 3.73
CA TYR A 143 6.04 -16.40 3.96
C TYR A 143 6.67 -17.37 4.96
N LEU A 144 6.00 -17.67 6.09
CA LEU A 144 6.48 -18.65 7.09
C LEU A 144 6.58 -20.06 6.51
N VAL A 145 5.61 -20.48 5.69
CA VAL A 145 5.65 -21.76 4.99
C VAL A 145 6.80 -21.80 3.97
N GLY A 146 7.00 -20.70 3.23
CA GLY A 146 8.09 -20.57 2.25
C GLY A 146 9.48 -20.64 2.92
N ILE A 147 9.67 -19.94 4.03
CA ILE A 147 10.93 -20.03 4.82
C ILE A 147 11.15 -21.46 5.30
N ARG A 148 10.12 -22.10 5.86
CA ARG A 148 10.25 -23.48 6.34
C ARG A 148 10.67 -24.43 5.21
N HIS A 149 10.10 -24.25 4.01
CA HIS A 149 10.43 -25.08 2.84
C HIS A 149 11.88 -24.86 2.37
N SER A 150 12.33 -23.59 2.36
CA SER A 150 13.72 -23.25 2.02
C SER A 150 14.71 -23.84 3.02
N LEU A 151 14.46 -23.69 4.32
CA LEU A 151 15.33 -24.24 5.38
C LEU A 151 15.41 -25.76 5.34
N VAL A 152 14.30 -26.45 5.04
CA VAL A 152 14.28 -27.92 4.93
C VAL A 152 15.04 -28.37 3.69
N ASN A 153 14.89 -27.69 2.57
CA ASN A 153 15.60 -28.04 1.32
C ASN A 153 17.10 -27.74 1.43
N ASP A 154 17.50 -26.64 2.06
CA ASP A 154 18.92 -26.30 2.27
C ASP A 154 19.57 -27.30 3.23
N ALA A 155 18.87 -27.75 4.28
CA ALA A 155 19.36 -28.77 5.19
C ALA A 155 19.51 -30.14 4.49
N ALA A 156 18.62 -30.48 3.56
CA ALA A 156 18.69 -31.71 2.78
C ALA A 156 19.80 -31.68 1.69
N ALA A 157 20.28 -30.49 1.32
CA ALA A 157 21.34 -30.30 0.32
C ALA A 157 22.75 -30.26 0.93
N ASP A 158 22.90 -30.18 2.25
CA ASP A 158 24.19 -30.14 2.95
C ASP A 158 24.57 -31.56 3.47
N PRO A 159 25.47 -32.29 2.77
CA PRO A 159 25.90 -33.62 3.17
C PRO A 159 26.75 -33.63 4.47
N THR A 160 27.06 -32.45 5.01
CA THR A 160 27.80 -32.29 6.26
C THR A 160 26.89 -31.84 7.42
N SER A 161 25.59 -31.79 7.21
CA SER A 161 24.63 -31.39 8.23
C SER A 161 24.67 -32.32 9.43
N PRO A 162 24.96 -31.85 10.67
CA PRO A 162 25.02 -32.70 11.85
C PRO A 162 23.63 -33.24 12.30
N TRP A 163 22.57 -32.92 11.53
CA TRP A 163 21.19 -33.29 11.85
C TRP A 163 20.64 -34.41 10.95
N GLU A 164 21.48 -35.07 10.11
CA GLU A 164 21.08 -36.32 9.47
C GLU A 164 20.93 -37.41 10.51
N ILE A 165 19.69 -37.77 10.84
CA ILE A 165 19.39 -38.99 11.60
C ILE A 165 19.52 -40.15 10.59
N HIS A 166 20.61 -40.88 10.68
CA HIS A 166 20.73 -42.16 9.97
C HIS A 166 19.88 -43.18 10.74
N ASP A 167 18.81 -43.69 10.12
CA ASP A 167 18.09 -44.87 10.55
C ASP A 167 18.92 -46.14 10.25
#